data_ef977bb471e9f9ace6e441f61da5f506
#
_entry.id   ef977bb471e9f9ace6e441f61da5f506
#
_cell.length_a   1.000
_cell.length_b   1.000
_cell.length_c   1.000
_cell.angle_alpha   90.00
_cell.angle_beta   90.00
_cell.angle_gamma   90.00
#
_symmetry.space_group_name_H-M   'P 1'
#
loop_
_entity.id
_entity.type
_entity.pdbx_description
1 polymer ?
#
loop_
_entity_poly.entity_id
_entity_poly.type
_entity_poly.pdbx_seq_one_letter_code
_entity_poly.pdbx_strand_id
1 'polypeptide(L)'
;EILIGLVGSEMCIRDRIEQEIAELDDDEKAMFLEDLGLKESGLEKLIKASYSLLGLISYLTAGPIESKAWTITRGTKAPQAAGKIHSDFERGFIKADVISYEDLIANGSMTAARDKGLVRSEGKEYVMQDGDVVLFKFNV
;
A
#
# COMPACT_ATOMS: atom_id res chain seq x y z
N GLU A 1 -41.64 -1.85 -11.46
CA GLU A 1 -41.71 -2.76 -10.29
C GLU A 1 -40.77 -3.97 -10.41
N ILE A 2 -40.62 -4.57 -11.61
CA ILE A 2 -39.76 -5.74 -11.82
C ILE A 2 -38.27 -5.40 -11.66
N LEU A 3 -37.83 -4.21 -12.03
CA LEU A 3 -36.44 -3.75 -11.88
C LEU A 3 -36.01 -3.51 -10.44
N ILE A 4 -36.91 -3.08 -9.58
CA ILE A 4 -36.62 -2.85 -8.14
C ILE A 4 -36.38 -4.18 -7.40
N GLY A 5 -37.15 -5.22 -7.74
CA GLY A 5 -36.95 -6.56 -7.15
C GLY A 5 -35.61 -7.21 -7.56
N LEU A 6 -35.20 -7.05 -8.80
CA LEU A 6 -33.91 -7.55 -9.31
C LEU A 6 -32.72 -6.87 -8.64
N VAL A 7 -32.73 -5.54 -8.52
CA VAL A 7 -31.67 -4.77 -7.84
C VAL A 7 -31.54 -5.16 -6.37
N GLY A 8 -32.65 -5.34 -5.66
CA GLY A 8 -32.60 -5.79 -4.26
C GLY A 8 -32.05 -7.20 -4.12
N SER A 9 -32.39 -8.13 -5.01
CA SER A 9 -31.91 -9.51 -5.01
C SER A 9 -30.42 -9.59 -5.31
N GLU A 10 -29.92 -8.87 -6.30
CA GLU A 10 -28.48 -8.80 -6.62
C GLU A 10 -27.66 -8.22 -5.46
N MET A 11 -28.17 -7.19 -4.78
CA MET A 11 -27.49 -6.59 -3.65
C MET A 11 -27.36 -7.58 -2.49
N CYS A 12 -28.42 -8.31 -2.16
CA CYS A 12 -28.38 -9.36 -1.11
C CYS A 12 -27.42 -10.51 -1.45
N ILE A 13 -27.33 -10.92 -2.71
CA ILE A 13 -26.40 -11.97 -3.14
C ILE A 13 -24.95 -11.50 -2.99
N ARG A 14 -24.65 -10.27 -3.39
CA ARG A 14 -23.32 -9.69 -3.24
C ARG A 14 -22.92 -9.52 -1.78
N ASP A 15 -23.82 -9.06 -0.93
CA ASP A 15 -23.56 -8.92 0.50
C ASP A 15 -23.19 -10.25 1.15
N ARG A 16 -23.85 -11.35 0.77
CA ARG A 16 -23.51 -12.69 1.25
C ARG A 16 -22.15 -13.17 0.77
N ILE A 17 -21.85 -12.95 -0.50
CA ILE A 17 -20.54 -13.29 -1.08
C ILE A 17 -19.43 -12.52 -0.36
N GLU A 18 -19.60 -11.23 -0.14
CA GLU A 18 -18.60 -10.42 0.58
C GLU A 18 -18.44 -10.85 2.04
N GLN A 19 -19.52 -11.28 2.70
CA GLN A 19 -19.46 -11.83 4.04
C GLN A 19 -18.69 -13.16 4.06
N GLU A 20 -18.99 -14.07 3.14
CA GLU A 20 -18.27 -15.35 3.01
C GLU A 20 -16.76 -15.10 2.75
N ILE A 21 -16.41 -14.19 1.83
CA ILE A 21 -15.01 -13.82 1.55
C ILE A 21 -14.30 -13.27 2.81
N ALA A 22 -15.01 -12.50 3.64
CA ALA A 22 -14.43 -11.92 4.85
C ALA A 22 -14.12 -12.96 5.96
N GLU A 23 -14.77 -14.11 5.93
CA GLU A 23 -14.58 -15.20 6.90
C GLU A 23 -13.51 -16.22 6.47
N LEU A 24 -13.07 -16.18 5.21
CA LEU A 24 -12.04 -17.06 4.65
C LEU A 24 -10.63 -16.60 4.98
N ASP A 25 -9.69 -17.55 5.08
CA ASP A 25 -8.27 -17.23 5.11
C ASP A 25 -7.76 -16.82 3.72
N ASP A 26 -6.50 -16.32 3.65
CA ASP A 26 -5.98 -15.72 2.42
C ASP A 26 -5.90 -16.71 1.25
N ASP A 27 -5.58 -17.99 1.50
CA ASP A 27 -5.46 -19.04 0.48
C ASP A 27 -6.85 -19.44 -0.03
N GLU A 28 -7.80 -19.65 0.88
CA GLU A 28 -9.19 -19.98 0.55
C GLU A 28 -9.88 -18.84 -0.18
N LYS A 29 -9.61 -17.59 0.24
CA LYS A 29 -10.12 -16.38 -0.41
C LYS A 29 -9.69 -16.29 -1.88
N ALA A 30 -8.42 -16.57 -2.16
CA ALA A 30 -7.91 -16.54 -3.52
C ALA A 30 -8.63 -17.57 -4.43
N MET A 31 -8.82 -18.80 -3.94
CA MET A 31 -9.54 -19.85 -4.66
C MET A 31 -11.01 -19.48 -4.88
N PHE A 32 -11.68 -18.97 -3.86
CA PHE A 32 -13.09 -18.59 -3.92
C PHE A 32 -13.34 -17.45 -4.91
N LEU A 33 -12.46 -16.44 -4.94
CA LEU A 33 -12.52 -15.35 -5.91
C LEU A 33 -12.31 -15.87 -7.35
N GLU A 34 -11.38 -16.81 -7.57
CA GLU A 34 -11.14 -17.43 -8.85
C GLU A 34 -12.38 -18.21 -9.34
N ASP A 35 -12.99 -19.01 -8.49
CA ASP A 35 -14.22 -19.77 -8.79
C ASP A 35 -15.39 -18.87 -9.20
N LEU A 36 -15.47 -17.66 -8.61
CA LEU A 36 -16.46 -16.65 -8.96
C LEU A 36 -16.08 -15.81 -10.19
N GLY A 37 -14.89 -16.02 -10.76
CA GLY A 37 -14.35 -15.20 -11.86
C GLY A 37 -14.05 -13.76 -11.45
N LEU A 38 -13.83 -13.51 -10.18
CA LEU A 38 -13.50 -12.19 -9.61
C LEU A 38 -11.98 -12.07 -9.42
N LYS A 39 -11.44 -10.90 -9.74
CA LYS A 39 -10.00 -10.60 -9.51
C LYS A 39 -9.71 -10.10 -8.09
N GLU A 40 -10.70 -9.52 -7.45
CA GLU A 40 -10.60 -8.89 -6.14
C GLU A 40 -11.97 -8.76 -5.50
N SER A 41 -12.03 -8.66 -4.18
CA SER A 41 -13.28 -8.48 -3.42
C SER A 41 -13.86 -7.07 -3.62
N GLY A 42 -15.13 -6.89 -3.28
CA GLY A 42 -15.78 -5.58 -3.31
C GLY A 42 -15.14 -4.62 -2.31
N LEU A 43 -14.72 -5.12 -1.15
CA LEU A 43 -14.01 -4.32 -0.14
C LEU A 43 -12.67 -3.80 -0.71
N GLU A 44 -11.89 -4.62 -1.38
CA GLU A 44 -10.63 -4.19 -2.01
C GLU A 44 -10.85 -3.12 -3.08
N LYS A 45 -11.89 -3.29 -3.91
CA LYS A 45 -12.29 -2.27 -4.90
C LYS A 45 -12.67 -0.96 -4.24
N LEU A 46 -13.46 -1.02 -3.17
CA LEU A 46 -13.88 0.17 -2.42
C LEU A 46 -12.68 0.90 -1.82
N ILE A 47 -11.74 0.17 -1.21
CA ILE A 47 -10.50 0.74 -0.66
C ILE A 47 -9.70 1.43 -1.76
N LYS A 48 -9.43 0.74 -2.88
CA LYS A 48 -8.68 1.31 -4.01
C LYS A 48 -9.34 2.57 -4.60
N ALA A 49 -10.66 2.51 -4.78
CA ALA A 49 -11.42 3.66 -5.29
C ALA A 49 -11.37 4.84 -4.32
N SER A 50 -11.50 4.59 -3.01
CA SER A 50 -11.43 5.61 -1.97
C SER A 50 -10.03 6.25 -1.90
N TYR A 51 -8.98 5.45 -1.94
CA TYR A 51 -7.59 5.94 -1.98
C TYR A 51 -7.34 6.81 -3.23
N SER A 52 -7.80 6.34 -4.39
CA SER A 52 -7.69 7.10 -5.63
C SER A 52 -8.43 8.44 -5.57
N LEU A 53 -9.68 8.44 -5.08
CA LEU A 53 -10.51 9.63 -4.95
C LEU A 53 -9.91 10.66 -4.00
N LEU A 54 -9.35 10.21 -2.88
CA LEU A 54 -8.71 11.07 -1.88
C LEU A 54 -7.27 11.45 -2.24
N GLY A 55 -6.74 10.94 -3.34
CA GLY A 55 -5.34 11.13 -3.74
C GLY A 55 -4.33 10.57 -2.73
N LEU A 56 -4.69 9.47 -2.07
CA LEU A 56 -3.81 8.81 -1.11
C LEU A 56 -2.87 7.83 -1.80
N ILE A 57 -1.69 7.70 -1.22
CA ILE A 57 -0.68 6.69 -1.56
C ILE A 57 -0.11 6.11 -0.26
N SER A 58 0.47 4.92 -0.35
CA SER A 58 1.13 4.27 0.77
C SER A 58 2.61 4.04 0.49
N TYR A 59 3.46 4.34 1.47
CA TYR A 59 4.85 3.93 1.49
C TYR A 59 5.11 3.00 2.67
N LEU A 60 6.17 2.22 2.59
CA LEU A 60 6.55 1.23 3.58
C LEU A 60 7.86 1.62 4.26
N THR A 61 7.94 1.35 5.56
CA THR A 61 9.22 1.30 6.27
C THR A 61 9.49 -0.15 6.66
N ALA A 62 10.66 -0.66 6.34
CA ALA A 62 11.08 -2.00 6.69
C ALA A 62 12.33 -1.92 7.57
N GLY A 63 12.18 -2.29 8.84
CA GLY A 63 13.26 -2.43 9.81
C GLY A 63 13.46 -3.88 10.23
N PRO A 64 14.52 -4.17 11.00
CA PRO A 64 14.79 -5.53 11.48
C PRO A 64 13.72 -6.06 12.45
N ILE A 65 12.96 -5.17 13.08
CA ILE A 65 11.98 -5.51 14.13
C ILE A 65 10.55 -5.35 13.61
N GLU A 66 10.29 -4.34 12.77
CA GLU A 66 8.95 -3.97 12.35
C GLU A 66 8.95 -3.50 10.89
N SER A 67 7.92 -3.92 10.16
CA SER A 67 7.56 -3.36 8.84
C SER A 67 6.20 -2.69 8.98
N LYS A 68 6.08 -1.45 8.47
CA LYS A 68 4.87 -0.65 8.63
C LYS A 68 4.54 0.13 7.37
N ALA A 69 3.25 0.14 7.03
CA ALA A 69 2.72 0.99 5.97
C ALA A 69 2.27 2.35 6.52
N TRP A 70 2.52 3.40 5.76
CA TRP A 70 2.19 4.77 6.09
C TRP A 70 1.41 5.40 4.95
N THR A 71 0.27 5.98 5.25
CA THR A 71 -0.56 6.65 4.26
C THR A 71 -0.27 8.15 4.22
N ILE A 72 -0.05 8.66 3.01
CA ILE A 72 0.21 10.08 2.73
C ILE A 72 -0.61 10.51 1.51
N THR A 73 -0.68 11.81 1.25
CA THR A 73 -1.27 12.33 0.02
C THR A 73 -0.26 12.30 -1.13
N ARG A 74 -0.74 12.06 -2.32
CA ARG A 74 0.06 12.14 -3.54
C ARG A 74 0.70 13.53 -3.66
N GLY A 75 1.97 13.58 -4.03
CA GLY A 75 2.76 14.81 -4.08
C GLY A 75 3.49 15.17 -2.79
N THR A 76 3.33 14.38 -1.72
CA THR A 76 4.09 14.58 -0.47
C THR A 76 5.59 14.33 -0.71
N LYS A 77 6.45 15.24 -0.21
CA LYS A 77 7.91 15.10 -0.30
C LYS A 77 8.47 14.24 0.85
N ALA A 78 9.66 13.68 0.64
CA ALA A 78 10.31 12.77 1.59
C ALA A 78 10.44 13.32 3.03
N PRO A 79 10.80 14.59 3.30
CA PRO A 79 10.84 15.10 4.66
C PRO A 79 9.47 15.09 5.35
N GLN A 80 8.40 15.48 4.63
CA GLN A 80 7.04 15.49 5.14
C GLN A 80 6.53 14.08 5.38
N ALA A 81 6.89 13.11 4.52
CA ALA A 81 6.61 11.71 4.75
C ALA A 81 7.31 11.19 6.01
N ALA A 82 8.59 11.51 6.21
CA ALA A 82 9.32 11.20 7.44
C ALA A 82 8.64 11.82 8.69
N GLY A 83 8.08 13.01 8.57
CA GLY A 83 7.30 13.70 9.61
C GLY A 83 6.03 12.97 10.04
N LYS A 84 5.46 12.12 9.19
CA LYS A 84 4.34 11.24 9.56
C LYS A 84 4.73 10.18 10.58
N ILE A 85 6.01 9.81 10.62
CA ILE A 85 6.54 8.85 11.59
C ILE A 85 6.83 9.58 12.90
N HIS A 86 7.61 10.66 12.83
CA HIS A 86 7.93 11.51 13.97
C HIS A 86 8.39 12.90 13.50
N SER A 87 8.02 13.96 14.24
CA SER A 87 8.38 15.34 13.90
C SER A 87 9.89 15.59 13.81
N ASP A 88 10.69 14.86 14.59
CA ASP A 88 12.14 14.99 14.58
C ASP A 88 12.75 14.43 13.29
N PHE A 89 12.12 13.44 12.67
CA PHE A 89 12.57 12.90 11.39
C PHE A 89 12.41 13.92 10.26
N GLU A 90 11.38 14.76 10.31
CA GLU A 90 11.21 15.86 9.37
C GLU A 90 12.26 16.95 9.58
N ARG A 91 12.48 17.37 10.83
CA ARG A 91 13.45 18.43 11.17
C ARG A 91 14.88 18.03 10.83
N GLY A 92 15.26 16.81 11.22
CA GLY A 92 16.59 16.27 11.03
C GLY A 92 16.83 15.56 9.70
N PHE A 93 15.88 15.63 8.77
CA PHE A 93 15.95 14.89 7.49
C PHE A 93 17.23 15.20 6.72
N ILE A 94 17.99 14.16 6.38
CA ILE A 94 19.20 14.24 5.56
C ILE A 94 18.90 13.71 4.15
N LYS A 95 18.46 12.45 4.07
CA LYS A 95 18.14 11.76 2.82
C LYS A 95 17.26 10.52 3.11
N ALA A 96 16.70 9.95 2.07
CA ALA A 96 15.99 8.70 2.09
C ALA A 96 16.65 7.68 1.15
N ASP A 97 16.92 6.48 1.62
CA ASP A 97 17.23 5.35 0.75
C ASP A 97 15.91 4.71 0.33
N VAL A 98 15.60 4.74 -0.96
CA VAL A 98 14.29 4.36 -1.52
C VAL A 98 14.45 3.22 -2.52
N ILE A 99 13.56 2.25 -2.45
CA ILE A 99 13.41 1.18 -3.44
C ILE A 99 11.93 0.92 -3.67
N SER A 100 11.53 0.49 -4.87
CA SER A 100 10.17 0.04 -5.11
C SER A 100 9.89 -1.29 -4.38
N TYR A 101 8.66 -1.51 -3.94
CA TYR A 101 8.25 -2.78 -3.32
C TYR A 101 8.54 -3.97 -4.24
N GLU A 102 8.23 -3.85 -5.52
CA GLU A 102 8.44 -4.90 -6.52
C GLU A 102 9.92 -5.30 -6.63
N ASP A 103 10.82 -4.31 -6.72
CA ASP A 103 12.27 -4.54 -6.79
C ASP A 103 12.79 -5.18 -5.50
N LEU A 104 12.26 -4.78 -4.34
CA LEU A 104 12.68 -5.37 -3.07
C LEU A 104 12.29 -6.85 -2.99
N ILE A 105 11.05 -7.19 -3.34
CA ILE A 105 10.58 -8.58 -3.32
C ILE A 105 11.33 -9.43 -4.35
N ALA A 106 11.55 -8.93 -5.55
CA ALA A 106 12.31 -9.64 -6.59
C ALA A 106 13.76 -9.95 -6.20
N ASN A 107 14.36 -9.14 -5.31
CA ASN A 107 15.74 -9.33 -4.84
C ASN A 107 15.85 -9.96 -3.44
N GLY A 108 14.76 -10.13 -2.73
CA GLY A 108 14.66 -10.79 -1.43
C GLY A 108 15.26 -10.02 -0.24
N SER A 109 16.09 -8.99 -0.47
CA SER A 109 16.63 -8.14 0.60
C SER A 109 17.12 -6.79 0.12
N MET A 110 17.13 -5.80 1.03
CA MET A 110 17.68 -4.47 0.78
C MET A 110 19.17 -4.50 0.43
N THR A 111 19.94 -5.43 0.99
CA THR A 111 21.36 -5.57 0.71
C THR A 111 21.58 -6.04 -0.73
N ALA A 112 20.91 -7.12 -1.13
CA ALA A 112 21.01 -7.64 -2.50
C ALA A 112 20.54 -6.61 -3.55
N ALA A 113 19.49 -5.85 -3.24
CA ALA A 113 19.01 -4.78 -4.10
C ALA A 113 20.00 -3.61 -4.20
N ARG A 114 20.70 -3.29 -3.10
CA ARG A 114 21.75 -2.26 -3.07
C ARG A 114 22.96 -2.66 -3.92
N ASP A 115 23.38 -3.92 -3.83
CA ASP A 115 24.50 -4.44 -4.64
C ASP A 115 24.22 -4.39 -6.14
N LYS A 116 22.94 -4.45 -6.52
CA LYS A 116 22.48 -4.27 -7.89
C LYS A 116 22.19 -2.80 -8.30
N GLY A 117 22.39 -1.86 -7.38
CA GLY A 117 22.17 -0.43 -7.66
C GLY A 117 20.70 -0.01 -7.75
N LEU A 118 19.76 -0.83 -7.24
CA LEU A 118 18.32 -0.54 -7.29
C LEU A 118 17.87 0.38 -6.16
N VAL A 119 18.65 0.51 -5.10
CA VAL A 119 18.36 1.41 -3.98
C VAL A 119 18.84 2.83 -4.36
N ARG A 120 17.91 3.74 -4.49
CA ARG A 120 18.14 5.14 -4.79
C ARG A 120 18.35 5.94 -3.52
N SER A 121 19.26 6.90 -3.53
CA SER A 121 19.47 7.81 -2.40
C SER A 121 18.88 9.17 -2.78
N GLU A 122 17.75 9.50 -2.18
CA GLU A 122 16.91 10.64 -2.55
C GLU A 122 17.00 11.76 -1.51
N GLY A 123 16.97 12.99 -1.99
CA GLY A 123 17.06 14.20 -1.18
C GLY A 123 15.69 14.77 -0.78
N LYS A 124 15.72 16.01 -0.26
CA LYS A 124 14.54 16.72 0.28
C LYS A 124 13.44 16.99 -0.74
N GLU A 125 13.79 17.07 -2.02
CA GLU A 125 12.83 17.37 -3.10
C GLU A 125 12.17 16.12 -3.68
N TYR A 126 12.56 14.94 -3.22
CA TYR A 126 11.97 13.70 -3.69
C TYR A 126 10.47 13.63 -3.34
N VAL A 127 9.66 13.40 -4.36
CA VAL A 127 8.21 13.19 -4.22
C VAL A 127 7.95 11.70 -4.09
N MET A 128 7.38 11.30 -2.96
CA MET A 128 7.07 9.91 -2.64
C MET A 128 6.15 9.28 -3.66
N GLN A 129 6.44 8.03 -4.01
CA GLN A 129 5.63 7.21 -4.90
C GLN A 129 4.88 6.12 -4.12
N ASP A 130 3.76 5.67 -4.68
CA ASP A 130 3.02 4.55 -4.11
C ASP A 130 3.85 3.26 -4.18
N GLY A 131 3.91 2.52 -3.07
CA GLY A 131 4.73 1.32 -2.96
C GLY A 131 6.23 1.54 -2.73
N ASP A 132 6.69 2.78 -2.48
CA ASP A 132 8.07 3.02 -2.06
C ASP A 132 8.37 2.34 -0.73
N VAL A 133 9.46 1.59 -0.65
CA VAL A 133 10.04 1.11 0.61
C VAL A 133 11.21 2.00 0.98
N VAL A 134 11.16 2.60 2.16
CA VAL A 134 12.01 3.74 2.51
C VAL A 134 12.74 3.54 3.83
N LEU A 135 14.02 3.90 3.83
CA LEU A 135 14.81 4.05 5.03
C LEU A 135 15.26 5.51 5.16
N PHE A 136 14.62 6.27 6.04
CA PHE A 136 14.98 7.65 6.30
C PHE A 136 16.28 7.76 7.09
N LYS A 137 17.16 8.65 6.66
CA LYS A 137 18.38 9.06 7.36
C LYS A 137 18.17 10.47 7.90
N PHE A 138 18.32 10.61 9.19
CA PHE A 138 18.11 11.89 9.88
C PHE A 138 19.15 12.07 10.98
N ASN A 139 19.35 13.30 11.39
CA ASN A 139 20.18 13.67 12.53
C ASN A 139 19.39 14.64 13.42
N VAL A 140 19.26 14.28 14.69
CA VAL A 140 18.53 15.05 15.72
C VAL A 140 19.49 15.44 16.82
#